data_503169bf88ed3a7fb6317fbf30c0f1a5
#
_entry.id   503169bf88ed3a7fb6317fbf30c0f1a5
#
_cell.length_a   1.000
_cell.length_b   1.000
_cell.length_c   1.000
_cell.angle_alpha   90.00
_cell.angle_beta   90.00
_cell.angle_gamma   90.00
#
_symmetry.space_group_name_H-M   'P 1'
#
loop_
_entity.id
_entity.type
_entity.pdbx_description
1 polymer ?
#
loop_
_entity_poly.entity_id
_entity_poly.type
_entity_poly.pdbx_seq_one_letter_code
_entity_poly.pdbx_strand_id
1 'polypeptide(L)'
;MLFNENTYEQAIIELFKNMGYSHIYTPELEMDYSSPIMEATLLDCLVRLNRGLPIEAIKEAISKLKNFDNGSLVQKNAVFMGYLQDGIEVKYFHKAEEKSSIVKLIDYEKVENNTFEVVNQFTFIEGYNNRRPDIILFINGLPLV
;
A
#
# COMPACT_ATOMS: atom_id res chain seq x y z
N MET A 1 25.03 2.30 28.03
CA MET A 1 23.94 2.85 27.23
C MET A 1 22.71 1.99 27.42
N LEU A 2 21.61 2.59 27.80
CA LEU A 2 20.37 1.87 27.94
C LEU A 2 19.59 1.95 26.60
N PHE A 3 19.33 0.80 26.03
CA PHE A 3 18.46 0.71 24.87
C PHE A 3 17.01 0.66 25.34
N ASN A 4 16.17 1.49 24.76
CA ASN A 4 14.74 1.46 24.95
C ASN A 4 14.04 1.23 23.60
N GLU A 5 12.74 1.07 23.63
CA GLU A 5 11.93 0.84 22.43
C GLU A 5 12.17 1.89 21.36
N ASN A 6 12.20 3.15 21.75
CA ASN A 6 12.42 4.26 20.82
C ASN A 6 13.81 4.18 20.16
N THR A 7 14.82 3.74 20.90
CA THR A 7 16.18 3.57 20.36
C THR A 7 16.21 2.48 19.29
N TYR A 8 15.56 1.35 19.56
CA TYR A 8 15.46 0.26 18.57
C TYR A 8 14.68 0.69 17.34
N GLU A 9 13.58 1.38 17.55
CA GLU A 9 12.75 1.89 16.45
C GLU A 9 13.56 2.81 15.55
N GLN A 10 14.31 3.76 16.11
CA GLN A 10 15.15 4.67 15.34
C GLN A 10 16.26 3.94 14.59
N ALA A 11 16.87 2.93 15.21
CA ALA A 11 17.92 2.14 14.58
C ALA A 11 17.39 1.37 13.37
N ILE A 12 16.20 0.79 13.48
CA ILE A 12 15.56 0.07 12.37
C ILE A 12 15.18 1.02 11.25
N ILE A 13 14.64 2.19 11.57
CA ILE A 13 14.30 3.22 10.58
C ILE A 13 15.54 3.64 9.79
N GLU A 14 16.67 3.89 10.48
CA GLU A 14 17.92 4.25 9.80
C GLU A 14 18.40 3.12 8.87
N LEU A 15 18.25 1.87 9.29
CA LEU A 15 18.59 0.72 8.46
C LEU A 15 17.77 0.72 7.16
N PHE A 16 16.45 0.90 7.26
CA PHE A 16 15.59 0.93 6.07
C PHE A 16 15.86 2.14 5.18
N LYS A 17 16.15 3.30 5.75
CA LYS A 17 16.55 4.48 4.98
C LYS A 17 17.81 4.18 4.16
N ASN A 18 18.79 3.51 4.76
CA ASN A 18 20.01 3.11 4.07
C ASN A 18 19.76 2.09 2.96
N MET A 19 18.66 1.35 3.04
CA MET A 19 18.23 0.40 2.00
C MET A 19 17.39 1.05 0.91
N GLY A 20 17.16 2.37 0.97
CA GLY A 20 16.40 3.09 -0.03
C GLY A 20 14.94 3.37 0.33
N TYR A 21 14.51 3.05 1.55
CA TYR A 21 13.18 3.40 2.03
C TYR A 21 13.12 4.84 2.49
N SER A 22 12.05 5.54 2.14
CA SER A 22 11.77 6.86 2.68
C SER A 22 11.07 6.73 4.02
N HIS A 23 11.48 7.53 4.99
CA HIS A 23 10.87 7.51 6.31
C HIS A 23 9.74 8.54 6.40
N ILE A 24 8.60 8.10 6.92
CA ILE A 24 7.45 8.97 7.19
C ILE A 24 7.03 8.78 8.64
N TYR A 25 6.89 9.89 9.36
CA TYR A 25 6.37 9.90 10.72
C TYR A 25 4.86 10.13 10.67
N THR A 26 4.10 9.27 11.35
CA THR A 26 2.62 9.25 11.27
C THR A 26 1.93 10.60 11.51
N PRO A 27 2.35 11.42 12.48
CA PRO A 27 1.71 12.73 12.67
C PRO A 27 1.78 13.66 11.48
N GLU A 28 2.66 13.40 10.52
CA GLU A 28 2.80 14.18 9.29
C GLU A 28 1.86 13.71 8.18
N LEU A 29 1.15 12.60 8.40
CA LEU A 29 0.26 12.00 7.41
C LEU A 29 -1.19 12.37 7.70
N GLU A 30 -1.87 12.85 6.67
CA GLU A 30 -3.33 12.88 6.69
C GLU A 30 -3.83 11.49 6.32
N MET A 31 -4.39 10.79 7.28
CA MET A 31 -4.79 9.40 7.09
C MET A 31 -6.24 9.15 7.48
N ASP A 32 -6.88 8.29 6.70
CA ASP A 32 -8.09 7.62 7.13
C ASP A 32 -7.67 6.41 7.97
N TYR A 33 -7.81 6.52 9.28
CA TYR A 33 -7.39 5.47 10.22
C TYR A 33 -8.23 4.20 10.13
N SER A 34 -9.31 4.19 9.35
CA SER A 34 -10.09 2.99 9.11
C SER A 34 -9.46 2.06 8.09
N SER A 35 -8.47 2.53 7.34
CA SER A 35 -7.79 1.76 6.31
C SER A 35 -6.27 1.83 6.48
N PRO A 36 -5.56 0.68 6.42
CA PRO A 36 -4.10 0.68 6.46
C PRO A 36 -3.45 1.09 5.14
N ILE A 37 -4.22 1.36 4.10
CA ILE A 37 -3.71 1.73 2.78
C ILE A 37 -3.48 3.24 2.72
N MET A 38 -2.30 3.66 2.28
CA MET A 38 -2.02 5.06 1.98
C MET A 38 -2.55 5.39 0.59
N GLU A 39 -3.82 5.75 0.53
CA GLU A 39 -4.59 5.83 -0.71
C GLU A 39 -4.03 6.86 -1.70
N ALA A 40 -3.63 8.04 -1.23
CA ALA A 40 -3.06 9.07 -2.08
C ALA A 40 -1.73 8.62 -2.70
N THR A 41 -0.86 7.99 -1.91
CA THR A 41 0.40 7.42 -2.40
C THR A 41 0.14 6.30 -3.39
N LEU A 42 -0.80 5.41 -3.09
CA LEU A 42 -1.17 4.32 -3.97
C LEU A 42 -1.67 4.84 -5.32
N LEU A 43 -2.58 5.79 -5.31
CA LEU A 43 -3.12 6.39 -6.54
C LEU A 43 -1.99 6.94 -7.41
N ASP A 44 -1.10 7.72 -6.82
CA ASP A 44 0.04 8.33 -7.51
C ASP A 44 0.96 7.28 -8.12
N CYS A 45 1.30 6.25 -7.35
CA CYS A 45 2.16 5.16 -7.81
C CYS A 45 1.51 4.35 -8.93
N LEU A 46 0.23 4.01 -8.81
CA LEU A 46 -0.47 3.22 -9.82
C LEU A 46 -0.60 3.97 -11.14
N VAL A 47 -0.87 5.26 -11.09
CA VAL A 47 -0.90 6.10 -12.30
C VAL A 47 0.46 6.07 -12.99
N ARG A 48 1.53 6.17 -12.23
CA ARG A 48 2.89 6.17 -12.77
C ARG A 48 3.30 4.79 -13.32
N LEU A 49 2.96 3.71 -12.62
CA LEU A 49 3.32 2.36 -13.02
C LEU A 49 2.49 1.83 -14.19
N ASN A 50 1.29 2.37 -14.38
CA ASN A 50 0.35 1.92 -15.41
C ASN A 50 0.09 3.01 -16.44
N ARG A 51 1.14 3.53 -17.03
CA ARG A 51 1.03 4.54 -18.08
C ARG A 51 0.22 3.99 -19.24
N GLY A 52 -0.71 4.80 -19.73
CA GLY A 52 -1.60 4.40 -20.80
C GLY A 52 -2.96 3.86 -20.35
N LEU A 53 -3.11 3.55 -19.06
CA LEU A 53 -4.43 3.22 -18.51
C LEU A 53 -5.13 4.49 -18.03
N PRO A 54 -6.46 4.61 -18.30
CA PRO A 54 -7.23 5.76 -17.81
C PRO A 54 -7.41 5.70 -16.30
N ILE A 55 -7.70 6.86 -15.70
CA ILE A 55 -7.90 6.98 -14.26
C ILE A 55 -9.04 6.09 -13.75
N GLU A 56 -10.04 5.84 -14.57
CA GLU A 56 -11.17 4.98 -14.22
C GLU A 56 -10.71 3.56 -13.88
N ALA A 57 -9.74 3.03 -14.64
CA ALA A 57 -9.14 1.71 -14.36
C ALA A 57 -8.40 1.70 -13.04
N ILE A 58 -7.63 2.75 -12.76
CA ILE A 58 -6.85 2.87 -11.52
C ILE A 58 -7.78 2.95 -10.31
N LYS A 59 -8.83 3.76 -10.39
CA LYS A 59 -9.81 3.90 -9.31
C LYS A 59 -10.55 2.58 -9.04
N GLU A 60 -10.86 1.82 -10.08
CA GLU A 60 -11.51 0.52 -9.92
C GLU A 60 -10.59 -0.47 -9.21
N ALA A 61 -9.30 -0.47 -9.52
CA ALA A 61 -8.31 -1.30 -8.84
C ALA A 61 -8.21 -0.95 -7.36
N ILE A 62 -8.16 0.33 -7.02
CA ILE A 62 -8.13 0.78 -5.63
C ILE A 62 -9.40 0.38 -4.89
N SER A 63 -10.55 0.49 -5.55
CA SER A 63 -11.83 0.05 -4.98
C SER A 63 -11.81 -1.44 -4.64
N LYS A 64 -11.26 -2.27 -5.52
CA LYS A 64 -11.11 -3.72 -5.24
C LYS A 64 -10.18 -3.99 -4.07
N LEU A 65 -9.10 -3.23 -3.95
CA LEU A 65 -8.17 -3.36 -2.82
C LEU A 65 -8.81 -2.99 -1.48
N LYS A 66 -9.76 -2.07 -1.48
CA LYS A 66 -10.46 -1.64 -0.28
C LYS A 66 -11.60 -2.56 0.14
N ASN A 67 -12.16 -3.32 -0.79
CA ASN A 67 -13.37 -4.10 -0.62
C ASN A 67 -13.11 -5.62 -0.66
N PHE A 68 -12.34 -6.11 0.31
CA PHE A 68 -12.21 -7.56 0.52
C PHE A 68 -13.41 -8.05 1.33
N ASP A 69 -14.50 -8.35 0.66
CA ASP A 69 -15.78 -8.51 1.34
C ASP A 69 -16.02 -9.87 1.95
N ASN A 70 -15.47 -10.93 1.39
CA ASN A 70 -15.88 -12.27 1.76
C ASN A 70 -14.71 -13.22 1.90
N GLY A 71 -14.77 -14.07 2.90
CA GLY A 71 -13.82 -15.14 3.11
C GLY A 71 -13.07 -15.05 4.42
N SER A 72 -12.38 -16.11 4.74
CA SER A 72 -11.50 -16.19 5.88
C SER A 72 -10.27 -15.28 5.68
N LEU A 73 -9.55 -15.03 6.76
CA LEU A 73 -8.28 -14.29 6.69
C LEU A 73 -7.30 -14.94 5.71
N VAL A 74 -7.25 -16.27 5.67
CA VAL A 74 -6.39 -17.03 4.75
C VAL A 74 -6.78 -16.76 3.29
N GLN A 75 -8.09 -16.77 3.00
CA GLN A 75 -8.58 -16.48 1.66
C GLN A 75 -8.29 -15.03 1.23
N LYS A 76 -8.47 -14.08 2.13
CA LYS A 76 -8.16 -12.67 1.88
C LYS A 76 -6.68 -12.47 1.58
N ASN A 77 -5.80 -13.11 2.34
CA ASN A 77 -4.37 -13.05 2.12
C ASN A 77 -3.98 -13.65 0.77
N ALA A 78 -4.59 -14.76 0.38
CA ALA A 78 -4.34 -15.39 -0.91
C ALA A 78 -4.72 -14.46 -2.07
N VAL A 79 -5.88 -13.80 -1.98
CA VAL A 79 -6.34 -12.84 -2.99
C VAL A 79 -5.37 -11.65 -3.05
N PHE A 80 -4.99 -11.10 -1.91
CA PHE A 80 -4.06 -9.97 -1.85
C PHE A 80 -2.69 -10.31 -2.44
N MET A 81 -2.16 -11.48 -2.11
CA MET A 81 -0.89 -11.94 -2.68
C MET A 81 -0.99 -12.13 -4.19
N GLY A 82 -2.11 -12.63 -4.68
CA GLY A 82 -2.38 -12.73 -6.11
C GLY A 82 -2.37 -11.37 -6.80
N TYR A 83 -2.99 -10.38 -6.18
CA TYR A 83 -2.97 -9.01 -6.69
C TYR A 83 -1.55 -8.42 -6.74
N LEU A 84 -0.75 -8.66 -5.72
CA LEU A 84 0.64 -8.21 -5.71
C LEU A 84 1.48 -8.85 -6.82
N GLN A 85 1.25 -10.12 -7.10
CA GLN A 85 2.02 -10.87 -8.09
C GLN A 85 1.57 -10.59 -9.53
N ASP A 86 0.26 -10.59 -9.76
CA ASP A 86 -0.31 -10.62 -11.12
C ASP A 86 -1.02 -9.33 -11.52
N GLY A 87 -1.18 -8.41 -10.57
CA GLY A 87 -2.00 -7.23 -10.77
C GLY A 87 -3.48 -7.50 -10.56
N ILE A 88 -4.29 -6.50 -10.77
CA ILE A 88 -5.75 -6.56 -10.58
C ILE A 88 -6.42 -6.42 -11.93
N GLU A 89 -7.21 -7.42 -12.30
CA GLU A 89 -8.07 -7.32 -13.47
C GLU A 89 -9.26 -6.43 -13.13
N VAL A 90 -9.47 -5.38 -13.93
CA VAL A 90 -10.56 -4.41 -13.74
C VAL A 90 -11.41 -4.27 -14.98
N LYS A 91 -12.70 -4.04 -14.77
CA LYS A 91 -13.64 -3.65 -15.82
C LYS A 91 -14.10 -2.23 -15.53
N TYR A 92 -14.09 -1.39 -16.54
CA TYR A 92 -14.39 0.03 -16.40
C TYR A 92 -14.95 0.58 -17.71
N PHE A 93 -15.62 1.73 -17.61
CA PHE A 93 -16.07 2.46 -18.79
C PHE A 93 -15.11 3.62 -19.07
N HIS A 94 -14.70 3.72 -20.32
CA HIS A 94 -13.91 4.83 -20.81
C HIS A 94 -14.46 5.26 -22.17
N LYS A 95 -14.82 6.53 -22.29
CA LYS A 95 -15.43 7.08 -23.51
C LYS A 95 -16.64 6.27 -23.97
N ALA A 96 -17.53 5.93 -23.02
CA ALA A 96 -18.76 5.16 -23.21
C ALA A 96 -18.56 3.71 -23.69
N GLU A 97 -17.33 3.19 -23.65
CA GLU A 97 -17.05 1.80 -23.96
C GLU A 97 -16.61 1.03 -22.71
N GLU A 98 -17.12 -0.19 -22.56
CA GLU A 98 -16.65 -1.10 -21.52
C GLU A 98 -15.30 -1.69 -21.93
N LYS A 99 -14.33 -1.60 -21.03
CA LYS A 99 -12.97 -2.10 -21.24
C LYS A 99 -12.52 -2.95 -20.05
N SER A 100 -11.57 -3.83 -20.31
CA SER A 100 -10.93 -4.64 -19.29
C SER A 100 -9.42 -4.47 -19.39
N SER A 101 -8.76 -4.34 -18.25
CA SER A 101 -7.31 -4.18 -18.17
C SER A 101 -6.78 -4.78 -16.89
N ILE A 102 -5.47 -5.02 -16.87
CA ILE A 102 -4.77 -5.45 -15.65
C ILE A 102 -3.98 -4.26 -15.12
N VAL A 103 -4.24 -3.88 -13.87
CA VAL A 103 -3.54 -2.81 -13.18
C VAL A 103 -2.41 -3.42 -12.36
N LYS A 104 -1.17 -3.08 -12.66
CA LYS A 104 0.01 -3.53 -11.90
C LYS A 104 0.13 -2.75 -10.62
N LEU A 105 0.37 -3.47 -9.52
CA LEU A 105 0.61 -2.84 -8.21
C LEU A 105 2.08 -2.66 -7.92
N ILE A 106 2.94 -3.49 -8.47
CA ILE A 106 4.40 -3.50 -8.25
C ILE A 106 5.11 -3.65 -9.58
N ASP A 107 6.17 -2.90 -9.77
CA ASP A 107 7.07 -3.09 -10.91
C ASP A 107 8.19 -4.03 -10.51
N TYR A 108 8.14 -5.25 -11.02
CA TYR A 108 9.16 -6.27 -10.74
C TYR A 108 10.36 -6.19 -11.68
N GLU A 109 10.21 -5.52 -12.81
CA GLU A 109 11.31 -5.40 -13.79
C GLU A 109 12.25 -4.24 -13.43
N LYS A 110 11.66 -3.08 -13.12
CA LYS A 110 12.41 -1.89 -12.68
C LYS A 110 12.00 -1.57 -11.26
N VAL A 111 12.69 -2.19 -10.31
CA VAL A 111 12.36 -2.07 -8.89
C VAL A 111 12.42 -0.62 -8.41
N GLU A 112 13.29 0.19 -8.99
CA GLU A 112 13.42 1.60 -8.66
C GLU A 112 12.19 2.44 -9.00
N ASN A 113 11.27 1.94 -9.83
CA ASN A 113 10.01 2.63 -10.12
C ASN A 113 9.00 2.53 -8.98
N ASN A 114 9.22 1.65 -8.01
CA ASN A 114 8.35 1.52 -6.85
C ASN A 114 8.73 2.56 -5.79
N THR A 115 7.74 2.94 -5.00
CA THR A 115 7.94 3.80 -3.83
C THR A 115 7.99 2.94 -2.59
N PHE A 116 9.12 2.98 -1.89
CA PHE A 116 9.33 2.23 -0.65
C PHE A 116 9.35 3.21 0.51
N GLU A 117 8.46 2.97 1.48
CA GLU A 117 8.32 3.84 2.64
C GLU A 117 8.31 3.04 3.92
N VAL A 118 8.95 3.57 4.95
CA VAL A 118 8.89 3.03 6.30
C VAL A 118 8.16 4.05 7.16
N VAL A 119 7.11 3.59 7.84
CA VAL A 119 6.27 4.44 8.69
C VAL A 119 6.37 3.94 10.11
N ASN A 120 6.69 4.83 11.02
CA ASN A 120 6.72 4.51 12.44
C ASN A 120 5.50 5.09 13.15
N GLN A 121 5.06 4.39 14.20
CA GLN A 121 3.91 4.78 15.02
C GLN A 121 2.62 4.99 14.25
N PHE A 122 2.46 4.21 13.19
CA PHE A 122 1.22 4.20 12.41
C PHE A 122 0.09 3.62 13.25
N THR A 123 -1.04 4.32 13.31
CA THR A 123 -2.23 3.88 14.05
C THR A 123 -3.36 3.60 13.07
N PHE A 124 -3.99 2.44 13.20
CA PHE A 124 -5.21 2.14 12.46
C PHE A 124 -6.22 1.47 13.37
N ILE A 125 -7.49 1.51 12.97
CA ILE A 125 -8.60 0.97 13.73
C ILE A 125 -9.06 -0.31 13.05
N GLU A 126 -9.11 -1.41 13.82
CA GLU A 126 -9.65 -2.67 13.37
C GLU A 126 -10.78 -3.08 14.32
N GLY A 127 -12.04 -2.93 13.85
CA GLY A 127 -13.20 -3.11 14.71
C GLY A 127 -13.23 -2.09 15.84
N TYR A 128 -13.22 -2.58 17.09
CA TYR A 128 -13.18 -1.74 18.29
C TYR A 128 -11.77 -1.55 18.84
N ASN A 129 -10.76 -2.12 18.20
CA ASN A 129 -9.39 -2.11 18.68
C ASN A 129 -8.53 -1.17 17.85
N ASN A 130 -7.82 -0.28 18.52
CA ASN A 130 -6.76 0.50 17.89
C ASN A 130 -5.48 -0.33 17.87
N ARG A 131 -4.85 -0.41 16.70
CA ARG A 131 -3.56 -1.04 16.56
C ARG A 131 -2.53 -0.01 16.17
N ARG A 132 -1.39 -0.05 16.85
CA ARG A 132 -0.29 0.87 16.61
C ARG A 132 1.02 0.10 16.54
N PRO A 133 1.29 -0.58 15.41
CA PRO A 133 2.58 -1.22 15.22
C PRO A 133 3.68 -0.17 15.21
N ASP A 134 4.86 -0.54 15.71
CA ASP A 134 5.98 0.39 15.81
C ASP A 134 6.48 0.82 14.45
N ILE A 135 6.57 -0.13 13.52
CA ILE A 135 7.08 0.13 12.17
C ILE A 135 6.24 -0.67 11.16
N ILE A 136 5.82 -0.01 10.10
CA ILE A 136 5.20 -0.65 8.94
C ILE A 136 5.97 -0.29 7.68
N LEU A 137 6.25 -1.28 6.85
CA LEU A 137 6.81 -1.09 5.53
C LEU A 137 5.69 -0.98 4.51
N PHE A 138 5.79 0.02 3.64
CA PHE A 138 4.86 0.22 2.54
C PHE A 138 5.59 0.13 1.21
N ILE A 139 4.95 -0.52 0.25
CA ILE A 139 5.34 -0.44 -1.15
C ILE A 139 4.19 0.15 -1.95
N ASN A 140 4.44 1.24 -2.64
CA ASN A 140 3.44 1.95 -3.43
C ASN A 140 2.16 2.29 -2.65
N GLY A 141 2.28 2.55 -1.34
CA GLY A 141 1.15 2.85 -0.48
C GLY A 141 0.44 1.63 0.10
N LEU A 142 0.94 0.42 -0.18
CA LEU A 142 0.37 -0.84 0.33
C LEU A 142 1.19 -1.35 1.51
N PRO A 143 0.55 -1.68 2.64
CA PRO A 143 1.26 -2.19 3.81
C PRO A 143 1.74 -3.63 3.58
N LEU A 144 3.00 -3.90 3.89
CA LEU A 144 3.58 -5.23 3.76
C LEU A 144 3.70 -5.95 5.10
N VAL A 145 3.95 -5.20 6.15
CA VAL A 145 4.09 -5.75 7.51
C VAL A 145 3.66 -4.70 8.51
#